data_dc7b1a73327f98a5f75efe0bde38aa6f
#
_entry.id   dc7b1a73327f98a5f75efe0bde38aa6f
#
_cell.length_a   1.000
_cell.length_b   1.000
_cell.length_c   1.000
_cell.angle_alpha   90.00
_cell.angle_beta   90.00
_cell.angle_gamma   90.00
#
_symmetry.space_group_name_H-M   'P 1'
#
loop_
_entity.id
_entity.type
_entity.pdbx_description
1 polymer ?
#
loop_
_entity_poly.entity_id
_entity_poly.type
_entity_poly.pdbx_seq_one_letter_code
_entity_poly.pdbx_strand_id
1 'polypeptide(L)'
;MKVNEIFYSLQGEGARAGEPSIFIRLAECNLTCNFCDTEFNSYKEMTLEEIKIECLKYKSKWIIWTGGEPSLQLTHEIVEYFKEWKQAIETNGTNKVPENLDWVCVSPKVAEHVLKRNFTKVNELKYIIHTGKQIPKPEIESDNYYLSPMSDGDKINKENLNHCIKLCLENPVWKLTLQSHKIWGVK
;
A
#
# COMPACT_ATOMS: atom_id res chain seq x y z
N MET A 1 -18.46 -6.98 -2.92
CA MET A 1 -17.00 -6.82 -3.11
C MET A 1 -16.33 -8.17 -2.92
N LYS A 2 -15.29 -8.46 -3.67
CA LYS A 2 -14.45 -9.66 -3.49
C LYS A 2 -13.39 -9.38 -2.44
N VAL A 3 -13.62 -9.84 -1.22
CA VAL A 3 -12.77 -9.59 -0.05
C VAL A 3 -11.97 -10.84 0.25
N ASN A 4 -10.64 -10.73 0.24
CA ASN A 4 -9.74 -11.82 0.63
C ASN A 4 -9.73 -11.98 2.15
N GLU A 5 -9.45 -10.88 2.87
CA GLU A 5 -9.51 -10.85 4.34
C GLU A 5 -9.78 -9.45 4.90
N ILE A 6 -10.29 -9.39 6.12
CA ILE A 6 -10.37 -8.16 6.93
C ILE A 6 -9.69 -8.44 8.26
N PHE A 7 -8.73 -7.60 8.64
CA PHE A 7 -7.99 -7.77 9.89
C PHE A 7 -7.62 -6.43 10.52
N TYR A 8 -7.37 -6.45 11.82
CA TYR A 8 -6.93 -5.30 12.59
C TYR A 8 -5.48 -5.47 13.01
N SER A 9 -4.64 -4.53 12.62
CA SER A 9 -3.20 -4.58 12.86
C SER A 9 -2.58 -3.19 12.90
N LEU A 10 -1.25 -3.13 12.99
CA LEU A 10 -0.49 -1.89 12.86
C LEU A 10 -0.08 -1.70 11.39
N GLN A 11 -0.22 -0.46 10.87
CA GLN A 11 0.41 -0.13 9.58
C GLN A 11 1.91 -0.37 9.68
N GLY A 12 2.44 -1.23 8.81
CA GLY A 12 3.83 -1.67 8.88
C GLY A 12 4.80 -0.77 8.11
N GLU A 13 4.32 0.14 7.27
CA GLU A 13 5.15 0.86 6.30
C GLU A 13 4.78 2.34 6.19
N GLY A 14 5.71 3.13 5.63
CA GLY A 14 5.46 4.53 5.26
C GLY A 14 5.33 5.49 6.43
N ALA A 15 4.71 6.64 6.17
CA ALA A 15 4.56 7.72 7.14
C ALA A 15 3.66 7.35 8.33
N ARG A 16 2.81 6.35 8.15
CA ARG A 16 1.82 5.93 9.14
C ARG A 16 2.21 4.63 9.86
N ALA A 17 3.49 4.20 9.74
CA ALA A 17 3.98 3.01 10.42
C ALA A 17 3.73 3.09 11.94
N GLY A 18 3.20 2.00 12.52
CA GLY A 18 2.81 1.91 13.93
C GLY A 18 1.37 2.34 14.24
N GLU A 19 0.62 2.90 13.29
CA GLU A 19 -0.77 3.30 13.52
C GLU A 19 -1.72 2.09 13.46
N PRO A 20 -2.56 1.89 14.51
CA PRO A 20 -3.60 0.87 14.48
C PRO A 20 -4.59 1.11 13.35
N SER A 21 -4.78 0.13 12.48
CA SER A 21 -5.59 0.25 11.26
C SER A 21 -6.36 -1.02 10.96
N ILE A 22 -7.54 -0.87 10.37
CA ILE A 22 -8.33 -1.97 9.81
C ILE A 22 -7.88 -2.14 8.37
N PHE A 23 -7.39 -3.31 8.03
CA PHE A 23 -7.00 -3.64 6.67
C PHE A 23 -8.13 -4.40 5.99
N ILE A 24 -8.57 -3.92 4.84
CA ILE A 24 -9.49 -4.62 3.96
C ILE A 24 -8.69 -5.03 2.72
N ARG A 25 -8.31 -6.31 2.70
CA ARG A 25 -7.60 -6.90 1.57
C ARG A 25 -8.59 -7.36 0.53
N LEU A 26 -8.57 -6.71 -0.61
CA LEU A 26 -9.40 -7.06 -1.77
C LEU A 26 -8.67 -8.10 -2.62
N ALA A 27 -9.46 -8.99 -3.21
CA ALA A 27 -8.96 -9.97 -4.17
C ALA A 27 -8.77 -9.35 -5.54
N GLU A 28 -8.07 -10.09 -6.40
CA GLU A 28 -7.74 -9.75 -7.78
C GLU A 28 -6.68 -8.66 -7.91
N CYS A 29 -5.83 -8.84 -8.90
CA CYS A 29 -4.82 -7.86 -9.30
C CYS A 29 -4.70 -7.86 -10.83
N ASN A 30 -4.46 -6.69 -11.39
CA ASN A 30 -4.20 -6.54 -12.83
C ASN A 30 -2.71 -6.71 -13.21
N LEU A 31 -1.86 -7.07 -12.24
CA LEU A 31 -0.44 -7.36 -12.44
C LEU A 31 -0.07 -8.72 -11.84
N THR A 32 0.99 -9.32 -12.40
CA THR A 32 1.59 -10.58 -11.94
C THR A 32 3.05 -10.33 -11.57
N CYS A 33 3.29 -9.72 -10.41
CA CYS A 33 4.65 -9.44 -9.94
C CYS A 33 5.29 -10.70 -9.38
N ASN A 34 6.49 -11.05 -9.86
CA ASN A 34 7.23 -12.24 -9.42
C ASN A 34 7.75 -12.17 -7.97
N PHE A 35 7.76 -10.99 -7.37
CA PHE A 35 8.13 -10.75 -5.97
C PHE A 35 6.92 -10.48 -5.06
N CYS A 36 5.70 -10.74 -5.54
CA CYS A 36 4.49 -10.53 -4.76
C CYS A 36 4.43 -11.52 -3.60
N ASP A 37 4.29 -10.99 -2.38
CA ASP A 37 4.17 -11.77 -1.15
C ASP A 37 2.70 -11.88 -0.66
N THR A 38 1.75 -11.36 -1.45
CA THR A 38 0.33 -11.35 -1.09
C THR A 38 -0.43 -12.43 -1.84
N GLU A 39 -1.16 -13.25 -1.11
CA GLU A 39 -2.21 -14.12 -1.66
C GLU A 39 -3.48 -13.28 -1.85
N PHE A 40 -4.01 -13.21 -3.06
CA PHE A 40 -5.21 -12.44 -3.40
C PHE A 40 -6.17 -13.17 -4.36
N ASN A 41 -6.00 -14.48 -4.57
CA ASN A 41 -6.85 -15.27 -5.46
C ASN A 41 -8.08 -15.82 -4.71
N SER A 42 -7.93 -16.14 -3.43
CA SER A 42 -9.06 -16.57 -2.60
C SER A 42 -9.87 -15.36 -2.14
N TYR A 43 -11.20 -15.49 -2.12
CA TYR A 43 -12.06 -14.43 -1.63
C TYR A 43 -13.44 -14.95 -1.20
N LYS A 44 -14.12 -14.11 -0.42
CA LYS A 44 -15.54 -14.18 -0.16
C LYS A 44 -16.21 -12.96 -0.77
N GLU A 45 -17.35 -13.15 -1.44
CA GLU A 45 -18.18 -12.01 -1.81
C GLU A 45 -18.85 -11.45 -0.56
N MET A 46 -18.67 -10.15 -0.32
CA MET A 46 -19.24 -9.44 0.81
C MET A 46 -19.98 -8.19 0.34
N THR A 47 -21.12 -7.91 0.95
CA THR A 47 -21.82 -6.63 0.82
C THR A 47 -21.09 -5.54 1.59
N LEU A 48 -21.37 -4.26 1.30
CA LEU A 48 -20.77 -3.14 2.06
C LEU A 48 -21.19 -3.18 3.54
N GLU A 49 -22.42 -3.61 3.81
CA GLU A 49 -22.94 -3.76 5.18
C GLU A 49 -22.17 -4.83 5.97
N GLU A 50 -21.92 -6.00 5.36
CA GLU A 50 -21.14 -7.06 6.01
C GLU A 50 -19.69 -6.59 6.31
N ILE A 51 -19.07 -5.86 5.39
CA ILE A 51 -17.74 -5.26 5.60
C ILE A 51 -17.79 -4.25 6.75
N LYS A 52 -18.81 -3.38 6.77
CA LYS A 52 -18.99 -2.37 7.83
C LYS A 52 -19.18 -3.01 9.21
N ILE A 53 -20.02 -4.04 9.31
CA ILE A 53 -20.22 -4.81 10.54
C ILE A 53 -18.89 -5.40 11.05
N GLU A 54 -18.05 -5.91 10.12
CA GLU A 54 -16.74 -6.43 10.49
C GLU A 54 -15.81 -5.32 11.01
N CYS A 55 -15.77 -4.17 10.34
CA CYS A 55 -14.96 -3.02 10.74
C CYS A 55 -15.36 -2.47 12.12
N LEU A 56 -16.65 -2.45 12.46
CA LEU A 56 -17.16 -1.97 13.74
C LEU A 56 -16.71 -2.80 14.96
N LYS A 57 -16.17 -3.99 14.74
CA LYS A 57 -15.59 -4.81 15.82
C LYS A 57 -14.27 -4.24 16.37
N TYR A 58 -13.63 -3.35 15.62
CA TYR A 58 -12.30 -2.84 15.92
C TYR A 58 -12.31 -1.34 16.27
N LYS A 59 -11.45 -0.97 17.23
CA LYS A 59 -11.27 0.43 17.64
C LYS A 59 -10.18 1.08 16.79
N SER A 60 -10.48 1.39 15.54
CA SER A 60 -9.57 2.13 14.66
C SER A 60 -10.25 3.36 14.07
N LYS A 61 -9.44 4.38 13.80
CA LYS A 61 -9.85 5.55 13.02
C LYS A 61 -9.59 5.38 11.52
N TRP A 62 -8.85 4.33 11.14
CA TRP A 62 -8.39 4.13 9.79
C TRP A 62 -8.85 2.81 9.19
N ILE A 63 -9.32 2.86 7.96
CA ILE A 63 -9.43 1.74 7.04
C ILE A 63 -8.32 1.88 5.99
N ILE A 64 -7.63 0.77 5.70
CA ILE A 64 -6.65 0.67 4.63
C ILE A 64 -7.16 -0.32 3.60
N TRP A 65 -7.49 0.22 2.43
CA TRP A 65 -7.83 -0.58 1.26
C TRP A 65 -6.55 -1.09 0.61
N THR A 66 -6.36 -2.39 0.62
CA THR A 66 -5.16 -3.08 0.13
C THR A 66 -5.54 -4.38 -0.59
N GLY A 67 -4.59 -5.22 -0.89
CA GLY A 67 -4.83 -6.57 -1.41
C GLY A 67 -4.06 -6.88 -2.67
N GLY A 68 -4.74 -7.36 -3.72
CA GLY A 68 -4.21 -7.39 -5.08
C GLY A 68 -4.06 -5.96 -5.60
N GLU A 69 -5.07 -5.47 -6.31
CA GLU A 69 -5.14 -4.05 -6.68
C GLU A 69 -6.51 -3.47 -6.30
N PRO A 70 -6.58 -2.70 -5.19
CA PRO A 70 -7.87 -2.21 -4.71
C PRO A 70 -8.60 -1.26 -5.66
N SER A 71 -7.89 -0.54 -6.52
CA SER A 71 -8.49 0.37 -7.51
C SER A 71 -9.35 -0.34 -8.57
N LEU A 72 -9.30 -1.66 -8.65
CA LEU A 72 -10.19 -2.44 -9.50
C LEU A 72 -11.62 -2.49 -8.98
N GLN A 73 -11.81 -2.34 -7.68
CA GLN A 73 -13.11 -2.49 -7.01
C GLN A 73 -13.55 -1.23 -6.26
N LEU A 74 -12.62 -0.40 -5.81
CA LEU A 74 -12.92 0.76 -4.95
C LEU A 74 -13.45 1.91 -5.80
N THR A 75 -14.65 2.40 -5.47
CA THR A 75 -15.30 3.55 -6.12
C THR A 75 -15.51 4.69 -5.13
N HIS A 76 -15.85 5.88 -5.65
CA HIS A 76 -16.19 7.05 -4.83
C HIS A 76 -17.34 6.74 -3.86
N GLU A 77 -18.37 6.03 -4.32
CA GLU A 77 -19.56 5.68 -3.52
C GLU A 77 -19.19 4.71 -2.39
N ILE A 78 -18.24 3.79 -2.63
CA ILE A 78 -17.76 2.88 -1.59
C ILE A 78 -17.01 3.66 -0.52
N VAL A 79 -16.10 4.57 -0.91
CA VAL A 79 -15.37 5.42 0.03
C VAL A 79 -16.36 6.28 0.84
N GLU A 80 -17.36 6.89 0.20
CA GLU A 80 -18.40 7.67 0.88
C GLU A 80 -19.22 6.84 1.87
N TYR A 81 -19.50 5.57 1.56
CA TYR A 81 -20.20 4.66 2.47
C TYR A 81 -19.45 4.43 3.79
N PHE A 82 -18.11 4.46 3.75
CA PHE A 82 -17.24 4.28 4.92
C PHE A 82 -16.69 5.59 5.50
N LYS A 83 -17.30 6.74 5.23
CA LYS A 83 -16.83 8.08 5.65
C LYS A 83 -16.68 8.29 7.17
N GLU A 84 -17.19 7.39 8.00
CA GLU A 84 -17.01 7.40 9.45
C GLU A 84 -15.55 7.12 9.85
N TRP A 85 -14.78 6.48 8.96
CA TRP A 85 -13.34 6.25 9.10
C TRP A 85 -12.55 7.14 8.15
N LYS A 86 -11.35 7.49 8.55
CA LYS A 86 -10.34 7.94 7.61
C LYS A 86 -9.93 6.76 6.72
N GLN A 87 -9.69 7.02 5.44
CA GLN A 87 -9.47 5.95 4.48
C GLN A 87 -8.18 6.16 3.69
N ALA A 88 -7.37 5.11 3.64
CA ALA A 88 -6.15 5.06 2.84
C ALA A 88 -6.24 3.95 1.79
N ILE A 89 -5.52 4.12 0.69
CA ILE A 89 -5.33 3.08 -0.33
C ILE A 89 -3.84 2.77 -0.52
N GLU A 90 -3.53 1.48 -0.65
CA GLU A 90 -2.24 0.97 -1.12
C GLU A 90 -2.42 0.45 -2.54
N THR A 91 -1.91 1.18 -3.54
CA THR A 91 -2.14 0.86 -4.97
C THR A 91 -0.83 0.72 -5.75
N ASN A 92 -0.86 -0.06 -6.82
CA ASN A 92 0.24 -0.15 -7.78
C ASN A 92 0.31 1.04 -8.76
N GLY A 93 -0.71 1.91 -8.75
CA GLY A 93 -0.77 3.14 -9.53
C GLY A 93 -1.23 2.99 -10.98
N THR A 94 -1.65 1.82 -11.42
CA THR A 94 -2.07 1.59 -12.81
C THR A 94 -3.41 2.21 -13.17
N ASN A 95 -4.26 2.47 -12.16
CA ASN A 95 -5.59 3.06 -12.31
C ASN A 95 -5.73 4.33 -11.49
N LYS A 96 -6.70 5.17 -11.86
CA LYS A 96 -7.17 6.24 -11.00
C LYS A 96 -7.81 5.67 -9.74
N VAL A 97 -7.71 6.41 -8.65
CA VAL A 97 -8.35 6.08 -7.36
C VAL A 97 -9.42 7.12 -7.02
N PRO A 98 -10.39 6.81 -6.15
CA PRO A 98 -11.37 7.79 -5.68
C PRO A 98 -10.71 9.02 -5.08
N GLU A 99 -11.22 10.21 -5.43
CA GLU A 99 -10.66 11.50 -4.98
C GLU A 99 -10.98 11.83 -3.52
N ASN A 100 -11.96 11.15 -2.93
CA ASN A 100 -12.41 11.33 -1.54
C ASN A 100 -11.67 10.44 -0.53
N LEU A 101 -10.54 9.86 -0.91
CA LEU A 101 -9.64 9.17 0.02
C LEU A 101 -8.81 10.19 0.83
N ASP A 102 -8.59 9.91 2.11
CA ASP A 102 -7.75 10.75 2.98
C ASP A 102 -6.24 10.55 2.72
N TRP A 103 -5.86 9.37 2.24
CA TRP A 103 -4.45 9.02 2.01
C TRP A 103 -4.26 8.08 0.83
N VAL A 104 -3.39 8.46 -0.08
CA VAL A 104 -3.04 7.66 -1.26
C VAL A 104 -1.56 7.30 -1.18
N CYS A 105 -1.27 6.00 -1.01
CA CYS A 105 0.07 5.43 -1.12
C CYS A 105 0.18 4.69 -2.45
N VAL A 106 1.07 5.14 -3.32
CA VAL A 106 1.37 4.47 -4.58
C VAL A 106 2.70 3.72 -4.45
N SER A 107 2.66 2.42 -4.72
CA SER A 107 3.84 1.58 -4.83
C SER A 107 4.05 1.17 -6.30
N PRO A 108 4.76 1.97 -7.10
CA PRO A 108 4.84 1.79 -8.55
C PRO A 108 5.39 0.42 -8.95
N LYS A 109 4.67 -0.24 -9.86
CA LYS A 109 5.07 -1.51 -10.50
C LYS A 109 5.16 -1.39 -12.02
N VAL A 110 4.91 -0.18 -12.54
CA VAL A 110 4.85 0.17 -13.95
C VAL A 110 5.73 1.39 -14.21
N ALA A 111 5.90 1.75 -15.49
CA ALA A 111 6.68 2.92 -15.86
C ALA A 111 6.02 4.24 -15.41
N GLU A 112 6.82 5.25 -15.10
CA GLU A 112 6.39 6.54 -14.55
C GLU A 112 5.32 7.24 -15.39
N HIS A 113 5.38 7.16 -16.71
CA HIS A 113 4.38 7.76 -17.60
C HIS A 113 2.97 7.17 -17.41
N VAL A 114 2.84 5.95 -16.88
CA VAL A 114 1.53 5.36 -16.54
C VAL A 114 0.99 6.02 -15.28
N LEU A 115 1.83 6.23 -14.28
CA LEU A 115 1.45 6.94 -13.04
C LEU A 115 0.99 8.35 -13.34
N LYS A 116 1.70 9.08 -14.18
CA LYS A 116 1.41 10.46 -14.57
C LYS A 116 0.04 10.65 -15.24
N ARG A 117 -0.50 9.60 -15.87
CA ARG A 117 -1.86 9.63 -16.43
C ARG A 117 -2.95 9.59 -15.35
N ASN A 118 -2.63 9.01 -14.21
CA ASN A 118 -3.59 8.74 -13.13
C ASN A 118 -3.45 9.73 -11.97
N PHE A 119 -2.23 10.27 -11.74
CA PHE A 119 -1.90 11.10 -10.59
C PHE A 119 -1.06 12.31 -11.01
N THR A 120 -1.27 13.43 -10.34
CA THR A 120 -0.37 14.58 -10.34
C THR A 120 0.44 14.62 -9.06
N LYS A 121 -0.23 14.35 -7.93
CA LYS A 121 0.35 14.31 -6.59
C LYS A 121 -0.32 13.23 -5.76
N VAL A 122 0.45 12.61 -4.86
CA VAL A 122 0.00 11.61 -3.89
C VAL A 122 0.60 11.88 -2.50
N ASN A 123 0.10 11.20 -1.46
CA ASN A 123 0.65 11.35 -0.11
C ASN A 123 1.95 10.56 0.07
N GLU A 124 2.06 9.39 -0.54
CA GLU A 124 3.25 8.55 -0.50
C GLU A 124 3.56 7.92 -1.84
N LEU A 125 4.86 7.97 -2.20
CA LEU A 125 5.47 7.13 -3.23
C LEU A 125 6.44 6.16 -2.57
N LYS A 126 6.21 4.86 -2.70
CA LYS A 126 6.99 3.80 -2.07
C LYS A 126 7.54 2.83 -3.13
N TYR A 127 8.84 2.90 -3.39
CA TYR A 127 9.49 2.06 -4.38
C TYR A 127 10.19 0.86 -3.75
N ILE A 128 9.92 -0.33 -4.29
CA ILE A 128 10.65 -1.54 -3.92
C ILE A 128 12.00 -1.54 -4.62
N ILE A 129 13.06 -1.70 -3.83
CA ILE A 129 14.46 -1.64 -4.25
C ILE A 129 15.15 -2.96 -3.94
N HIS A 130 15.86 -3.48 -4.92
CA HIS A 130 16.83 -4.57 -4.78
C HIS A 130 18.24 -4.08 -5.08
N THR A 131 19.25 -4.81 -4.67
CA THR A 131 20.66 -4.50 -4.93
C THR A 131 20.91 -4.27 -6.43
N GLY A 132 21.59 -3.18 -6.75
CA GLY A 132 21.87 -2.73 -8.12
C GLY A 132 20.81 -1.85 -8.78
N LYS A 133 19.60 -1.73 -8.19
CA LYS A 133 18.59 -0.81 -8.70
C LYS A 133 18.99 0.64 -8.39
N GLN A 134 18.89 1.50 -9.40
CA GLN A 134 19.17 2.93 -9.26
C GLN A 134 18.07 3.65 -8.47
N ILE A 135 18.38 4.84 -7.96
CA ILE A 135 17.40 5.71 -7.33
C ILE A 135 16.26 6.02 -8.30
N PRO A 136 14.98 5.90 -7.90
CA PRO A 136 13.86 6.22 -8.77
C PRO A 136 13.82 7.70 -9.16
N LYS A 137 13.26 7.98 -10.33
CA LYS A 137 13.03 9.34 -10.83
C LYS A 137 11.54 9.53 -11.09
N PRO A 138 10.74 9.83 -10.04
CA PRO A 138 9.30 9.99 -10.18
C PRO A 138 8.94 11.14 -11.11
N GLU A 139 7.88 10.95 -11.91
CA GLU A 139 7.28 11.99 -12.74
C GLU A 139 6.02 12.61 -12.11
N ILE A 140 5.63 12.15 -10.91
CA ILE A 140 4.55 12.71 -10.10
C ILE A 140 5.08 13.19 -8.75
N GLU A 141 4.40 14.16 -8.15
CA GLU A 141 4.78 14.70 -6.85
C GLU A 141 4.28 13.80 -5.71
N SER A 142 5.00 13.84 -4.59
CA SER A 142 4.57 13.18 -3.35
C SER A 142 4.96 14.01 -2.14
N ASP A 143 4.15 13.93 -1.08
CA ASP A 143 4.50 14.51 0.21
C ASP A 143 5.61 13.68 0.90
N ASN A 144 5.66 12.37 0.60
CA ASN A 144 6.64 11.45 1.18
C ASN A 144 7.17 10.48 0.12
N TYR A 145 8.49 10.36 0.04
CA TYR A 145 9.20 9.44 -0.84
C TYR A 145 9.88 8.35 -0.03
N TYR A 146 9.59 7.08 -0.33
CA TYR A 146 10.12 5.94 0.39
C TYR A 146 10.82 4.94 -0.52
N LEU A 147 11.95 4.41 -0.02
CA LEU A 147 12.60 3.22 -0.54
C LEU A 147 12.33 2.07 0.43
N SER A 148 11.78 0.97 -0.09
CA SER A 148 11.49 -0.25 0.65
C SER A 148 12.39 -1.36 0.12
N PRO A 149 13.25 -1.98 0.94
CA PRO A 149 14.07 -3.09 0.49
C PRO A 149 13.17 -4.29 0.15
N MET A 150 13.40 -4.89 -1.02
CA MET A 150 12.74 -6.14 -1.39
C MET A 150 13.12 -7.24 -0.38
N SER A 151 12.10 -7.84 0.22
CA SER A 151 12.25 -8.91 1.21
C SER A 151 12.40 -10.28 0.55
N ASP A 152 12.95 -11.25 1.27
CA ASP A 152 12.98 -12.65 0.92
C ASP A 152 11.86 -13.37 1.70
N GLY A 153 10.65 -13.36 1.16
CA GLY A 153 9.45 -13.78 1.89
C GLY A 153 9.27 -12.94 3.16
N ASP A 154 9.24 -13.58 4.33
CA ASP A 154 9.07 -12.92 5.62
C ASP A 154 10.38 -12.38 6.23
N LYS A 155 11.51 -12.57 5.55
CA LYS A 155 12.82 -12.14 6.05
C LYS A 155 13.30 -10.88 5.35
N ILE A 156 13.92 -9.99 6.14
CA ILE A 156 14.60 -8.82 5.59
C ILE A 156 15.86 -9.29 4.85
N ASN A 157 15.95 -8.96 3.57
CA ASN A 157 17.17 -9.14 2.80
C ASN A 157 18.18 -8.04 3.18
N LYS A 158 19.28 -8.42 3.83
CA LYS A 158 20.30 -7.48 4.35
C LYS A 158 21.02 -6.71 3.25
N GLU A 159 21.25 -7.32 2.08
CA GLU A 159 21.93 -6.65 0.97
C GLU A 159 21.03 -5.55 0.39
N ASN A 160 19.75 -5.85 0.17
CA ASN A 160 18.77 -4.88 -0.29
C ASN A 160 18.58 -3.76 0.73
N LEU A 161 18.56 -4.08 2.03
CA LEU A 161 18.46 -3.09 3.10
C LEU A 161 19.66 -2.14 3.09
N ASN A 162 20.89 -2.67 3.05
CA ASN A 162 22.10 -1.87 3.01
C ASN A 162 22.14 -0.97 1.76
N HIS A 163 21.68 -1.50 0.63
CA HIS A 163 21.57 -0.72 -0.61
C HIS A 163 20.56 0.43 -0.49
N CYS A 164 19.37 0.18 0.08
CA CYS A 164 18.40 1.24 0.37
C CYS A 164 18.95 2.31 1.32
N ILE A 165 19.63 1.90 2.39
CA ILE A 165 20.26 2.84 3.34
C ILE A 165 21.26 3.74 2.62
N LYS A 166 22.14 3.17 1.79
CA LYS A 166 23.09 3.94 0.99
C LYS A 166 22.38 4.96 0.10
N LEU A 167 21.37 4.53 -0.66
CA LEU A 167 20.60 5.41 -1.55
C LEU A 167 19.92 6.55 -0.78
N CYS A 168 19.34 6.29 0.40
CA CYS A 168 18.73 7.32 1.24
C CYS A 168 19.78 8.33 1.75
N LEU A 169 20.94 7.87 2.21
CA LEU A 169 22.02 8.75 2.70
C LEU A 169 22.58 9.64 1.58
N GLU A 170 22.69 9.13 0.36
CA GLU A 170 23.13 9.88 -0.82
C GLU A 170 22.02 10.81 -1.39
N ASN A 171 20.76 10.57 -1.05
CA ASN A 171 19.61 11.30 -1.57
C ASN A 171 18.60 11.64 -0.46
N PRO A 172 18.82 12.70 0.34
CA PRO A 172 18.07 12.97 1.59
C PRO A 172 16.55 13.21 1.46
N VAL A 173 16.03 13.39 0.26
CA VAL A 173 14.58 13.46 0.02
C VAL A 173 13.90 12.10 0.21
N TRP A 174 14.65 11.01 0.05
CA TRP A 174 14.18 9.65 0.21
C TRP A 174 14.32 9.17 1.65
N LYS A 175 13.30 8.53 2.15
CA LYS A 175 13.24 7.91 3.46
C LYS A 175 13.25 6.39 3.33
N LEU A 176 13.88 5.71 4.26
CA LEU A 176 13.80 4.25 4.37
C LEU A 176 12.45 3.87 4.98
N THR A 177 11.77 2.89 4.41
CA THR A 177 10.67 2.19 5.07
C THR A 177 10.92 0.69 5.05
N LEU A 178 10.45 0.00 6.07
CA LEU A 178 10.53 -1.47 6.18
C LEU A 178 9.12 -2.04 6.29
N GLN A 179 8.96 -3.31 5.97
CA GLN A 179 7.76 -4.08 6.30
C GLN A 179 7.82 -4.44 7.81
N SER A 180 7.63 -3.42 8.65
CA SER A 180 7.82 -3.54 10.10
C SER A 180 6.85 -4.51 10.76
N HIS A 181 5.67 -4.74 10.15
CA HIS A 181 4.73 -5.79 10.58
C HIS A 181 5.40 -7.18 10.64
N LYS A 182 6.30 -7.50 9.69
CA LYS A 182 7.08 -8.75 9.69
C LYS A 182 8.06 -8.82 10.87
N ILE A 183 8.63 -7.67 11.28
CA ILE A 183 9.55 -7.58 12.43
C ILE A 183 8.77 -7.70 13.74
N TRP A 184 7.60 -7.07 13.80
CA TRP A 184 6.75 -7.07 14.99
C TRP A 184 6.00 -8.39 15.19
N GLY A 185 5.97 -9.26 14.18
CA GLY A 185 5.23 -10.52 14.19
C GLY A 185 3.71 -10.34 14.21
N VAL A 186 3.23 -9.25 13.61
CA VAL A 186 1.79 -8.98 13.42
C VAL A 186 1.42 -9.10 11.94
N LYS A 187 0.10 -9.23 11.68
CA LYS A 187 -0.41 -9.26 10.30
C LYS A 187 -0.11 -7.97 9.57
#